data_717b3acccbb9687a0f28abe4685d8450
#
_entry.id   717b3acccbb9687a0f28abe4685d8450
#
_cell.length_a   1.000
_cell.length_b   1.000
_cell.length_c   1.000
_cell.angle_alpha   90.00
_cell.angle_beta   90.00
_cell.angle_gamma   90.00
#
_symmetry.space_group_name_H-M   'P 1'
#
loop_
_entity.id
_entity.type
_entity.pdbx_description
1 polymer ?
#
loop_
_entity_poly.entity_id
_entity_poly.type
_entity_poly.pdbx_seq_one_letter_code
_entity_poly.pdbx_strand_id
1 'polypeptide(L)'
;MGSQSDWPTLTYTAKILRDFAVPYEAEVVSAHRTPQKLYNYSQSAISRGLKCIIAGAGGAAHLPGMASAMTTLPVLGVPIQSRVLKGVDSLLSIVQMPAGIPTATFAIGKAGATNAALFAVSILAVEDTALAQRLTDYRESLRAKVEASELPPIDESQA
;
A
#
# COMPACT_ATOMS: atom_id res chain seq x y z
N MET A 1 7.75 -5.37 -3.74
CA MET A 1 6.75 -5.99 -4.64
C MET A 1 7.21 -7.35 -5.13
N GLY A 2 6.28 -8.28 -5.40
CA GLY A 2 6.63 -9.66 -5.81
C GLY A 2 7.12 -9.81 -7.25
N SER A 3 6.80 -8.85 -8.10
CA SER A 3 7.16 -8.85 -9.52
C SER A 3 7.21 -7.43 -10.06
N GLN A 4 7.95 -7.24 -11.14
CA GLN A 4 7.94 -5.97 -11.89
C GLN A 4 6.55 -5.63 -12.44
N SER A 5 5.72 -6.64 -12.73
CA SER A 5 4.33 -6.45 -13.16
C SER A 5 3.43 -5.76 -12.12
N ASP A 6 3.84 -5.70 -10.86
CA ASP A 6 3.11 -5.04 -9.79
C ASP A 6 3.39 -3.52 -9.74
N TRP A 7 4.48 -3.10 -10.38
CA TRP A 7 4.93 -1.71 -10.36
C TRP A 7 3.91 -0.70 -10.87
N PRO A 8 3.15 -0.94 -11.97
CA PRO A 8 2.11 -0.01 -12.40
C PRO A 8 1.09 0.34 -11.31
N THR A 9 0.79 -0.60 -10.42
CA THR A 9 -0.06 -0.34 -9.24
C THR A 9 0.71 0.41 -8.16
N LEU A 10 1.94 0.00 -7.84
CA LEU A 10 2.72 0.62 -6.76
C LEU A 10 3.33 1.98 -7.12
N THR A 11 3.27 2.41 -8.37
CA THR A 11 3.58 3.79 -8.74
C THR A 11 2.68 4.80 -8.02
N TYR A 12 1.44 4.44 -7.69
CA TYR A 12 0.54 5.29 -6.90
C TYR A 12 1.04 5.45 -5.46
N THR A 13 1.59 4.39 -4.87
CA THR A 13 2.29 4.45 -3.57
C THR A 13 3.48 5.40 -3.64
N ALA A 14 4.37 5.20 -4.61
CA ALA A 14 5.56 6.03 -4.80
C ALA A 14 5.22 7.50 -5.03
N LYS A 15 4.15 7.78 -5.79
CA LYS A 15 3.68 9.15 -6.01
C LYS A 15 3.26 9.81 -4.70
N ILE A 16 2.43 9.17 -3.89
CA ILE A 16 2.00 9.73 -2.59
C ILE A 16 3.19 9.98 -1.68
N LEU A 17 4.08 9.01 -1.52
CA LEU A 17 5.26 9.19 -0.66
C LEU A 17 6.13 10.37 -1.12
N ARG A 18 6.32 10.54 -2.42
CA ARG A 18 7.03 11.69 -2.99
C ARG A 18 6.29 13.01 -2.72
N ASP A 19 4.97 13.06 -2.96
CA ASP A 19 4.15 14.26 -2.77
C ASP A 19 4.17 14.71 -1.29
N PHE A 20 4.32 13.77 -0.35
CA PHE A 20 4.51 14.03 1.07
C PHE A 20 5.98 14.21 1.50
N ALA A 21 6.92 14.19 0.57
CA ALA A 21 8.37 14.27 0.84
C ALA A 21 8.87 13.18 1.82
N VAL A 22 8.26 11.99 1.79
CA VAL A 22 8.68 10.83 2.58
C VAL A 22 9.71 10.03 1.78
N PRO A 23 10.95 9.86 2.29
CA PRO A 23 11.95 9.01 1.66
C PRO A 23 11.47 7.56 1.57
N TYR A 24 11.72 6.92 0.44
CA TYR A 24 11.38 5.52 0.23
C TYR A 24 12.38 4.83 -0.70
N GLU A 25 12.43 3.53 -0.62
CA GLU A 25 13.07 2.67 -1.62
C GLU A 25 12.02 1.75 -2.26
N ALA A 26 12.26 1.28 -3.46
CA ALA A 26 11.36 0.35 -4.14
C ALA A 26 12.16 -0.81 -4.74
N GLU A 27 11.77 -2.04 -4.41
CA GLU A 27 12.51 -3.24 -4.79
C GLU A 27 11.59 -4.39 -5.20
N VAL A 28 12.05 -5.20 -6.16
CA VAL A 28 11.39 -6.46 -6.49
C VAL A 28 11.97 -7.56 -5.59
N VAL A 29 11.09 -8.12 -4.76
CA VAL A 29 11.40 -9.19 -3.80
C VAL A 29 10.30 -10.25 -3.93
N SER A 30 10.59 -11.36 -4.60
CA SER A 30 9.60 -12.42 -4.80
C SER A 30 9.62 -13.41 -3.64
N ALA A 31 8.48 -13.55 -2.94
CA ALA A 31 8.35 -14.51 -1.85
C ALA A 31 8.65 -15.96 -2.28
N HIS A 32 8.22 -16.34 -3.49
CA HIS A 32 8.35 -17.71 -3.97
C HIS A 32 9.63 -17.96 -4.76
N ARG A 33 10.16 -16.97 -5.49
CA ARG A 33 11.32 -17.14 -6.38
C ARG A 33 12.63 -16.69 -5.75
N THR A 34 12.58 -15.77 -4.77
CA THR A 34 13.74 -15.24 -4.06
C THR A 34 13.49 -15.19 -2.54
N PRO A 35 13.16 -16.35 -1.89
CA PRO A 35 12.80 -16.37 -0.48
C PRO A 35 13.91 -15.87 0.43
N GLN A 36 15.18 -16.18 0.12
CA GLN A 36 16.32 -15.69 0.89
C GLN A 36 16.48 -14.17 0.80
N LYS A 37 16.18 -13.56 -0.36
CA LYS A 37 16.16 -12.11 -0.51
C LYS A 37 15.07 -11.48 0.36
N LEU A 38 13.87 -12.07 0.41
CA LEU A 38 12.80 -11.63 1.28
C LEU A 38 13.20 -11.68 2.76
N TYR A 39 13.80 -12.78 3.18
CA TYR A 39 14.29 -12.95 4.53
C TYR A 39 15.30 -11.85 4.89
N ASN A 40 16.33 -11.68 4.09
CA ASN A 40 17.39 -10.69 4.32
C ASN A 40 16.84 -9.25 4.32
N TYR A 41 15.93 -8.94 3.39
CA TYR A 41 15.28 -7.64 3.29
C TYR A 41 14.50 -7.31 4.57
N SER A 42 13.65 -8.24 5.02
CA SER A 42 12.79 -8.04 6.18
C SER A 42 13.59 -7.97 7.48
N GLN A 43 14.59 -8.82 7.66
CA GLN A 43 15.46 -8.84 8.85
C GLN A 43 16.31 -7.58 8.97
N SER A 44 16.82 -7.04 7.86
CA SER A 44 17.66 -5.84 7.86
C SER A 44 16.86 -4.52 7.90
N ALA A 45 15.54 -4.56 7.70
CA ALA A 45 14.71 -3.37 7.53
C ALA A 45 14.84 -2.39 8.70
N ILE A 46 14.77 -2.88 9.95
CA ILE A 46 14.89 -2.04 11.16
C ILE A 46 16.27 -1.40 11.24
N SER A 47 17.33 -2.17 11.07
CA SER A 47 18.72 -1.67 11.18
C SER A 47 19.07 -0.66 10.08
N ARG A 48 18.37 -0.72 8.92
CA ARG A 48 18.48 0.26 7.84
C ARG A 48 17.63 1.52 8.07
N GLY A 49 16.87 1.58 9.18
CA GLY A 49 16.07 2.74 9.55
C GLY A 49 14.69 2.81 8.90
N LEU A 50 14.22 1.74 8.22
CA LEU A 50 12.86 1.69 7.70
C LEU A 50 11.85 1.74 8.85
N LYS A 51 10.70 2.37 8.62
CA LYS A 51 9.63 2.55 9.61
C LYS A 51 8.42 1.66 9.33
N CYS A 52 8.20 1.31 8.07
CA CYS A 52 7.18 0.36 7.63
C CYS A 52 7.57 -0.24 6.28
N ILE A 53 6.89 -1.31 5.89
CA ILE A 53 7.06 -1.96 4.58
C ILE A 53 5.70 -1.97 3.87
N ILE A 54 5.63 -1.38 2.68
CA ILE A 54 4.45 -1.49 1.81
C ILE A 54 4.71 -2.62 0.81
N ALA A 55 3.94 -3.70 0.91
CA ALA A 55 4.16 -4.92 0.14
C ALA A 55 3.00 -5.20 -0.81
N GLY A 56 3.24 -5.07 -2.12
CA GLY A 56 2.27 -5.41 -3.17
C GLY A 56 2.51 -6.80 -3.74
N ALA A 57 1.43 -7.59 -3.87
CA ALA A 57 1.48 -8.93 -4.47
C ALA A 57 0.14 -9.33 -5.08
N GLY A 58 0.17 -10.17 -6.13
CA GLY A 58 -1.01 -10.66 -6.84
C GLY A 58 -1.11 -12.18 -6.88
N GLY A 59 -2.33 -12.69 -7.05
CA GLY A 59 -2.63 -14.11 -7.06
C GLY A 59 -2.45 -14.74 -5.67
N ALA A 60 -1.58 -15.74 -5.53
CA ALA A 60 -1.12 -16.25 -4.25
C ALA A 60 -0.18 -15.21 -3.58
N ALA A 61 -0.77 -14.16 -3.06
CA ALA A 61 -0.10 -12.95 -2.61
C ALA A 61 0.53 -13.12 -1.21
N HIS A 62 1.46 -14.07 -1.07
CA HIS A 62 2.06 -14.43 0.21
C HIS A 62 3.10 -13.42 0.72
N LEU A 63 3.63 -12.55 -0.16
CA LEU A 63 4.71 -11.62 0.18
C LEU A 63 4.43 -10.76 1.41
N PRO A 64 3.27 -10.09 1.57
CA PRO A 64 3.03 -9.26 2.74
C PRO A 64 3.02 -10.05 4.05
N GLY A 65 2.30 -11.18 4.09
CA GLY A 65 2.24 -12.05 5.27
C GLY A 65 3.59 -12.65 5.65
N MET A 66 4.37 -13.08 4.66
CA MET A 66 5.72 -13.58 4.90
C MET A 66 6.65 -12.47 5.42
N ALA A 67 6.56 -11.26 4.87
CA ALA A 67 7.32 -10.13 5.40
C ALA A 67 6.94 -9.82 6.85
N SER A 68 5.63 -9.82 7.19
CA SER A 68 5.14 -9.61 8.56
C SER A 68 5.69 -10.64 9.55
N ALA A 69 5.89 -11.88 9.12
CA ALA A 69 6.46 -12.93 9.96
C ALA A 69 7.97 -12.76 10.22
N MET A 70 8.65 -11.90 9.46
CA MET A 70 10.12 -11.75 9.49
C MET A 70 10.59 -10.40 10.04
N THR A 71 9.68 -9.49 10.39
CA THR A 71 10.01 -8.19 10.99
C THR A 71 8.90 -7.74 11.93
N THR A 72 9.24 -6.91 12.91
CA THR A 72 8.27 -6.24 13.78
C THR A 72 7.81 -4.87 13.25
N LEU A 73 8.33 -4.43 12.09
CA LEU A 73 7.83 -3.23 11.45
C LEU A 73 6.38 -3.44 10.94
N PRO A 74 5.56 -2.38 10.94
CA PRO A 74 4.27 -2.43 10.28
C PRO A 74 4.40 -2.84 8.81
N VAL A 75 3.69 -3.90 8.39
CA VAL A 75 3.62 -4.32 6.99
C VAL A 75 2.24 -4.00 6.44
N LEU A 76 2.23 -3.26 5.34
CA LEU A 76 1.05 -2.71 4.68
C LEU A 76 0.85 -3.45 3.35
N GLY A 77 -0.06 -4.41 3.34
CA GLY A 77 -0.33 -5.30 2.22
C GLY A 77 -1.26 -4.67 1.18
N VAL A 78 -0.83 -4.62 -0.06
CA VAL A 78 -1.60 -4.13 -1.20
C VAL A 78 -1.92 -5.29 -2.14
N PRO A 79 -3.19 -5.73 -2.20
CA PRO A 79 -3.61 -6.74 -3.15
C PRO A 79 -3.53 -6.19 -4.58
N ILE A 80 -2.76 -6.87 -5.44
CA ILE A 80 -2.66 -6.52 -6.87
C ILE A 80 -3.76 -7.24 -7.64
N GLN A 81 -4.38 -6.55 -8.56
CA GLN A 81 -5.43 -7.13 -9.41
C GLN A 81 -4.89 -8.30 -10.23
N SER A 82 -5.51 -9.46 -10.08
CA SER A 82 -5.19 -10.70 -10.82
C SER A 82 -6.07 -10.86 -12.06
N ARG A 83 -5.65 -11.70 -13.00
CA ARG A 83 -6.38 -11.93 -14.26
C ARG A 83 -7.68 -12.70 -14.05
N VAL A 84 -7.67 -13.76 -13.25
CA VAL A 84 -8.79 -14.71 -13.11
C VAL A 84 -9.83 -14.20 -12.10
N LEU A 85 -9.42 -13.89 -10.87
CA LEU A 85 -10.31 -13.49 -9.78
C LEU A 85 -10.31 -11.98 -9.51
N LYS A 86 -9.79 -11.18 -10.43
CA LYS A 86 -9.80 -9.70 -10.35
C LYS A 86 -9.20 -9.11 -9.08
N GLY A 87 -8.34 -9.90 -8.41
CA GLY A 87 -7.64 -9.52 -7.17
C GLY A 87 -8.28 -10.01 -5.88
N VAL A 88 -9.43 -10.69 -5.94
CA VAL A 88 -10.05 -11.30 -4.74
C VAL A 88 -9.14 -12.39 -4.14
N ASP A 89 -8.51 -13.19 -5.00
CA ASP A 89 -7.47 -14.15 -4.61
C ASP A 89 -6.28 -13.47 -3.90
N SER A 90 -5.82 -12.34 -4.42
CA SER A 90 -4.76 -11.54 -3.81
C SER A 90 -5.19 -11.02 -2.43
N LEU A 91 -6.41 -10.45 -2.34
CA LEU A 91 -6.97 -9.94 -1.10
C LEU A 91 -7.08 -11.04 -0.02
N LEU A 92 -7.67 -12.17 -0.37
CA LEU A 92 -7.86 -13.28 0.57
C LEU A 92 -6.53 -13.91 0.99
N SER A 93 -5.53 -13.93 0.11
CA SER A 93 -4.18 -14.40 0.45
C SER A 93 -3.45 -13.50 1.47
N ILE A 94 -3.83 -12.22 1.58
CA ILE A 94 -3.18 -11.26 2.48
C ILE A 94 -3.97 -11.10 3.78
N VAL A 95 -5.31 -11.01 3.73
CA VAL A 95 -6.12 -10.56 4.86
C VAL A 95 -6.29 -11.62 5.95
N GLN A 96 -6.29 -12.92 5.61
CA GLN A 96 -6.56 -14.01 6.55
C GLN A 96 -5.31 -14.47 7.29
N MET A 97 -4.62 -13.53 7.94
CA MET A 97 -3.45 -13.84 8.75
C MET A 97 -3.82 -14.52 10.07
N PRO A 98 -2.99 -15.46 10.56
CA PRO A 98 -3.18 -16.05 11.88
C PRO A 98 -3.01 -15.02 13.00
N ALA A 99 -3.66 -15.27 14.14
CA ALA A 99 -3.47 -14.45 15.33
C ALA A 99 -2.00 -14.42 15.76
N GLY A 100 -1.51 -13.22 16.05
CA GLY A 100 -0.11 -12.97 16.47
C GLY A 100 0.80 -12.38 15.39
N ILE A 101 0.48 -12.55 14.10
CA ILE A 101 1.25 -11.96 12.99
C ILE A 101 0.33 -11.09 12.12
N PRO A 102 0.11 -9.83 12.48
CA PRO A 102 -0.80 -8.96 11.75
C PRO A 102 -0.17 -8.42 10.46
N THR A 103 -0.99 -8.32 9.40
CA THR A 103 -0.67 -7.57 8.18
C THR A 103 -1.81 -6.60 7.92
N ALA A 104 -1.54 -5.30 7.88
CA ALA A 104 -2.56 -4.33 7.48
C ALA A 104 -2.89 -4.53 6.00
N THR A 105 -4.16 -4.77 5.69
CA THR A 105 -4.58 -5.10 4.32
C THR A 105 -5.44 -3.99 3.74
N PHE A 106 -5.10 -3.54 2.53
CA PHE A 106 -5.74 -2.43 1.84
C PHE A 106 -6.60 -2.91 0.68
N ALA A 107 -7.29 -1.96 0.04
CA ALA A 107 -8.13 -2.25 -1.12
C ALA A 107 -7.31 -2.79 -2.31
N ILE A 108 -7.97 -3.49 -3.22
CA ILE A 108 -7.34 -4.04 -4.44
C ILE A 108 -6.91 -2.91 -5.37
N GLY A 109 -5.69 -2.98 -5.89
CA GLY A 109 -5.20 -2.14 -6.97
C GLY A 109 -4.86 -0.70 -6.54
N LYS A 110 -5.17 0.27 -7.42
CA LYS A 110 -4.79 1.69 -7.27
C LYS A 110 -5.23 2.30 -5.93
N ALA A 111 -6.48 2.08 -5.52
CA ALA A 111 -6.99 2.63 -4.27
C ALA A 111 -6.22 2.10 -3.07
N GLY A 112 -5.93 0.80 -3.05
CA GLY A 112 -5.13 0.17 -1.99
C GLY A 112 -3.70 0.69 -1.95
N ALA A 113 -3.05 0.84 -3.10
CA ALA A 113 -1.70 1.38 -3.19
C ALA A 113 -1.60 2.82 -2.68
N THR A 114 -2.59 3.67 -3.03
CA THR A 114 -2.71 5.04 -2.54
C THR A 114 -2.93 5.07 -1.03
N ASN A 115 -3.87 4.28 -0.53
CA ASN A 115 -4.23 4.27 0.89
C ASN A 115 -3.14 3.64 1.77
N ALA A 116 -2.40 2.65 1.28
CA ALA A 116 -1.25 2.11 1.99
C ALA A 116 -0.16 3.17 2.19
N ALA A 117 0.10 4.00 1.17
CA ALA A 117 1.04 5.11 1.31
C ALA A 117 0.54 6.18 2.29
N LEU A 118 -0.73 6.57 2.21
CA LEU A 118 -1.32 7.54 3.14
C LEU A 118 -1.33 7.00 4.58
N PHE A 119 -1.51 5.69 4.76
CA PHE A 119 -1.43 5.07 6.07
C PHE A 119 0.01 5.04 6.61
N ALA A 120 1.01 4.80 5.75
CA ALA A 120 2.42 4.95 6.11
C ALA A 120 2.72 6.40 6.52
N VAL A 121 2.23 7.39 5.77
CA VAL A 121 2.32 8.80 6.15
C VAL A 121 1.67 9.04 7.51
N SER A 122 0.50 8.45 7.79
CA SER A 122 -0.18 8.59 9.08
C SER A 122 0.63 8.00 10.24
N ILE A 123 1.30 6.84 10.04
CA ILE A 123 2.19 6.24 11.05
C ILE A 123 3.35 7.20 11.37
N LEU A 124 3.99 7.75 10.34
CA LEU A 124 5.12 8.67 10.51
C LEU A 124 4.70 10.01 11.13
N ALA A 125 3.51 10.48 10.80
CA ALA A 125 2.96 11.75 11.27
C ALA A 125 2.65 11.77 12.78
N VAL A 126 2.61 10.61 13.45
CA VAL A 126 2.43 10.54 14.91
C VAL A 126 3.54 11.29 15.65
N GLU A 127 4.76 11.24 15.13
CA GLU A 127 5.94 11.89 15.72
C GLU A 127 6.47 13.08 14.91
N ASP A 128 5.87 13.38 13.75
CA ASP A 128 6.25 14.48 12.84
C ASP A 128 5.05 15.43 12.62
N THR A 129 5.04 16.52 13.38
CA THR A 129 3.95 17.52 13.33
C THR A 129 3.86 18.22 11.98
N ALA A 130 4.96 18.42 11.27
CA ALA A 130 4.95 19.02 9.94
C ALA A 130 4.34 18.06 8.92
N LEU A 131 4.61 16.75 9.04
CA LEU A 131 3.97 15.73 8.22
C LEU A 131 2.48 15.58 8.56
N ALA A 132 2.12 15.68 9.84
CA ALA A 132 0.72 15.67 10.30
C ALA A 132 -0.08 16.83 9.69
N GLN A 133 0.52 18.04 9.65
CA GLN A 133 -0.14 19.19 9.01
C GLN A 133 -0.33 18.95 7.50
N ARG A 134 0.69 18.47 6.78
CA ARG A 134 0.54 18.14 5.34
C ARG A 134 -0.57 17.11 5.09
N LEU A 135 -0.72 16.11 5.99
CA LEU A 135 -1.78 15.12 5.88
C LEU A 135 -3.18 15.74 6.12
N THR A 136 -3.27 16.68 7.06
CA THR A 136 -4.50 17.46 7.32
C THR A 136 -4.88 18.28 6.09
N ASP A 137 -3.94 19.04 5.53
CA ASP A 137 -4.14 19.86 4.35
C ASP A 137 -4.55 19.02 3.12
N TYR A 138 -3.96 17.85 2.96
CA TYR A 138 -4.34 16.90 1.91
C TYR A 138 -5.80 16.46 2.06
N ARG A 139 -6.24 16.06 3.27
CA ARG A 139 -7.64 15.67 3.53
C ARG A 139 -8.61 16.82 3.30
N GLU A 140 -8.23 18.04 3.71
CA GLU A 140 -9.01 19.25 3.47
C GLU A 140 -9.18 19.52 1.97
N SER A 141 -8.11 19.36 1.18
CA SER A 141 -8.18 19.50 -0.28
C SER A 141 -9.11 18.48 -0.94
N LEU A 142 -9.19 17.25 -0.40
CA LEU A 142 -10.14 16.24 -0.88
C LEU A 142 -11.57 16.62 -0.53
N ARG A 143 -11.81 17.10 0.70
CA ARG A 143 -13.12 17.57 1.13
C ARG A 143 -13.62 18.70 0.23
N ALA A 144 -12.81 19.73 0.03
CA ALA A 144 -13.18 20.87 -0.81
C ALA A 144 -13.51 20.46 -2.25
N LYS A 145 -12.79 19.49 -2.82
CA LYS A 145 -13.09 18.96 -4.16
C LYS A 145 -14.46 18.28 -4.23
N VAL A 146 -14.83 17.51 -3.19
CA VAL A 146 -16.14 16.84 -3.15
C VAL A 146 -17.26 17.85 -2.94
N GLU A 147 -17.08 18.83 -2.05
CA GLU A 147 -18.05 19.90 -1.78
C GLU A 147 -18.29 20.79 -3.01
N ALA A 148 -17.28 21.01 -3.83
CA ALA A 148 -17.38 21.78 -5.08
C ALA A 148 -17.85 20.96 -6.30
N SER A 149 -18.12 19.65 -6.13
CA SER A 149 -18.54 18.82 -7.25
C SER A 149 -20.02 19.03 -7.57
N GLU A 150 -20.31 19.27 -8.85
CA GLU A 150 -21.66 19.39 -9.38
C GLU A 150 -22.02 18.14 -10.19
N LEU A 151 -23.27 17.72 -10.14
CA LEU A 151 -23.76 16.64 -10.99
C LEU A 151 -23.87 17.14 -12.43
N PRO A 152 -23.53 16.33 -13.44
CA PRO A 152 -23.80 16.68 -14.82
C PRO A 152 -25.32 16.83 -15.04
N PRO A 153 -25.76 17.69 -15.97
CA PRO A 153 -27.17 17.79 -16.32
C PRO A 153 -27.71 16.43 -16.79
N ILE A 154 -29.00 16.19 -16.50
CA ILE A 154 -29.66 14.96 -16.96
C ILE A 154 -29.76 15.02 -18.49
N ASP A 155 -29.26 14.01 -19.17
CA ASP A 155 -29.43 13.84 -20.60
C ASP A 155 -30.86 13.37 -20.91
N GLU A 156 -31.73 14.32 -21.27
CA GLU A 156 -33.16 14.03 -21.59
C GLU A 156 -33.31 13.08 -22.80
N SER A 157 -32.24 12.84 -23.57
CA SER A 157 -32.26 11.88 -24.71
C SER A 157 -32.22 10.42 -24.27
N GLN A 158 -32.02 10.14 -22.98
CA GLN A 158 -31.96 8.78 -22.39
C GLN A 158 -33.21 8.44 -21.55
N ALA A 159 -34.23 9.27 -21.56
CA ALA A 159 -35.50 9.04 -20.86
C ALA A 159 -36.53 8.26 -21.71
#